data_d286b4301d5ccd2e8cfc01cd32b1a740
#
_entry.id   d286b4301d5ccd2e8cfc01cd32b1a740
#
_cell.length_a   1.000
_cell.length_b   1.000
_cell.length_c   1.000
_cell.angle_alpha   90.00
_cell.angle_beta   90.00
_cell.angle_gamma   90.00
#
_symmetry.space_group_name_H-M   'P 1'
#
loop_
_entity.id
_entity.type
_entity.pdbx_description
1 polymer ?
#
loop_
_entity_poly.entity_id
_entity_poly.type
_entity_poly.pdbx_seq_one_letter_code
_entity_poly.pdbx_strand_id
1 'polypeptide(L)'
;MTPRTVATAVVVALAIWAVAVALGWPARAQDHHPAHRDFYRQWMQPGVSPPLSCCNARIEKDGIEVGDCEPTRAEIRAGAWWAWLRQETRWLPIPDAKLIRERNPSGQDAHLCWTPARGVLCFLPPDTGG
;
A
#
# COMPACT_ATOMS: atom_id res chain seq x y z
N MET A 1 1.78 -34.04 38.77
CA MET A 1 1.23 -32.67 38.54
C MET A 1 -0.22 -32.66 38.94
N THR A 2 -0.59 -31.80 39.87
CA THR A 2 -2.00 -31.72 40.30
C THR A 2 -2.83 -30.97 39.24
N PRO A 3 -4.12 -31.31 39.02
CA PRO A 3 -4.95 -30.69 38.00
C PRO A 3 -5.07 -29.17 38.14
N ARG A 4 -4.83 -28.61 39.32
CA ARG A 4 -4.81 -27.16 39.58
C ARG A 4 -3.64 -26.44 38.94
N THR A 5 -2.45 -27.04 38.88
CA THR A 5 -1.25 -26.44 38.27
C THR A 5 -1.35 -26.37 36.75
N VAL A 6 -1.99 -27.34 36.12
CA VAL A 6 -2.21 -27.34 34.65
C VAL A 6 -3.20 -26.25 34.25
N ALA A 7 -4.30 -26.10 35.00
CA ALA A 7 -5.32 -25.08 34.71
C ALA A 7 -4.76 -23.66 34.82
N THR A 8 -3.93 -23.39 35.82
CA THR A 8 -3.31 -22.08 36.00
C THR A 8 -2.34 -21.73 34.86
N ALA A 9 -1.55 -22.70 34.40
CA ALA A 9 -0.60 -22.50 33.31
C ALA A 9 -1.32 -22.21 31.97
N VAL A 10 -2.44 -22.86 31.70
CA VAL A 10 -3.24 -22.61 30.48
C VAL A 10 -3.87 -21.24 30.50
N VAL A 11 -4.42 -20.76 31.61
CA VAL A 11 -5.01 -19.44 31.73
C VAL A 11 -3.96 -18.34 31.54
N VAL A 12 -2.77 -18.48 32.12
CA VAL A 12 -1.67 -17.52 31.95
C VAL A 12 -1.20 -17.49 30.49
N ALA A 13 -1.06 -18.63 29.85
CA ALA A 13 -0.66 -18.68 28.44
C ALA A 13 -1.68 -18.00 27.51
N LEU A 14 -2.97 -18.20 27.74
CA LEU A 14 -4.04 -17.57 26.97
C LEU A 14 -4.08 -16.06 27.20
N ALA A 15 -3.84 -15.60 28.43
CA ALA A 15 -3.76 -14.17 28.75
C ALA A 15 -2.58 -13.48 28.06
N ILE A 16 -1.41 -14.11 28.03
CA ILE A 16 -0.22 -13.59 27.34
C ILE A 16 -0.49 -13.53 25.84
N TRP A 17 -1.14 -14.55 25.27
CA TRP A 17 -1.47 -14.56 23.85
C TRP A 17 -2.48 -13.47 23.46
N ALA A 18 -3.52 -13.29 24.28
CA ALA A 18 -4.50 -12.22 24.08
C ALA A 18 -3.90 -10.81 24.17
N VAL A 19 -2.96 -10.58 25.07
CA VAL A 19 -2.22 -9.33 25.19
C VAL A 19 -1.32 -9.10 23.97
N ALA A 20 -0.63 -10.13 23.49
CA ALA A 20 0.21 -10.04 22.30
C ALA A 20 -0.61 -9.73 21.04
N VAL A 21 -1.82 -10.27 20.92
CA VAL A 21 -2.76 -9.95 19.82
C VAL A 21 -3.36 -8.55 19.97
N ALA A 22 -3.69 -8.13 21.20
CA ALA A 22 -4.28 -6.81 21.48
C ALA A 22 -3.28 -5.66 21.34
N LEU A 23 -1.99 -5.90 21.62
CA LEU A 23 -0.92 -4.91 21.39
C LEU A 23 -0.61 -4.71 19.91
N GLY A 24 -1.32 -5.41 19.02
CA GLY A 24 -1.26 -5.31 17.56
C GLY A 24 0.18 -5.10 17.08
N TRP A 25 0.67 -5.95 16.21
CA TRP A 25 1.86 -5.55 15.46
C TRP A 25 1.58 -4.17 14.88
N PRO A 26 2.47 -3.17 15.13
CA PRO A 26 2.28 -1.87 14.53
C PRO A 26 2.01 -2.11 13.03
N ALA A 27 0.88 -1.62 12.55
CA ALA A 27 0.63 -1.56 11.12
C ALA A 27 1.86 -0.82 10.57
N ARG A 28 2.80 -1.57 9.99
CA ARG A 28 3.98 -0.97 9.36
C ARG A 28 3.40 -0.03 8.33
N ALA A 29 3.56 1.27 8.58
CA ALA A 29 3.42 2.26 7.55
C ALA A 29 4.20 1.70 6.35
N GLN A 30 3.56 1.69 5.18
CA GLN A 30 4.14 1.03 4.02
C GLN A 30 5.53 1.57 3.79
N ASP A 31 6.53 0.71 4.05
CA ASP A 31 7.89 0.98 3.61
C ASP A 31 7.81 1.14 2.10
N HIS A 32 7.99 2.35 1.60
CA HIS A 32 8.32 2.53 0.20
C HIS A 32 9.48 1.61 -0.08
N HIS A 33 9.26 0.61 -0.92
CA HIS A 33 10.33 -0.30 -1.27
C HIS A 33 11.49 0.56 -1.78
N PRO A 34 12.68 0.53 -1.16
CA PRO A 34 13.78 1.44 -1.50
C PRO A 34 14.11 1.46 -2.99
N ALA A 35 13.90 0.32 -3.68
CA ALA A 35 14.07 0.18 -5.11
C ALA A 35 13.06 1.01 -5.95
N HIS A 36 11.96 1.47 -5.37
CA HIS A 36 10.92 2.20 -6.10
C HIS A 36 10.90 3.71 -5.80
N ARG A 37 11.65 4.14 -4.79
CA ARG A 37 11.67 5.55 -4.33
C ARG A 37 11.98 6.53 -5.44
N ASP A 38 12.98 6.25 -6.26
CA ASP A 38 13.49 7.21 -7.23
C ASP A 38 12.53 7.45 -8.39
N PHE A 39 11.81 6.43 -8.83
CA PHE A 39 10.86 6.64 -9.89
C PHE A 39 9.50 7.18 -9.41
N TYR A 40 9.04 6.90 -8.18
CA TYR A 40 7.85 7.53 -7.62
C TYR A 40 7.94 9.06 -7.55
N ARG A 41 9.13 9.59 -7.31
CA ARG A 41 9.36 11.04 -7.26
C ARG A 41 9.19 11.73 -8.61
N GLN A 42 9.33 10.99 -9.70
CA GLN A 42 9.25 11.52 -11.05
C GLN A 42 7.82 11.56 -11.59
N TRP A 43 6.92 10.82 -10.98
CA TRP A 43 5.55 10.74 -11.47
C TRP A 43 4.73 11.96 -11.08
N MET A 44 4.13 12.56 -12.12
CA MET A 44 3.23 13.69 -11.98
C MET A 44 1.80 13.28 -12.25
N GLN A 45 0.86 13.91 -11.55
CA GLN A 45 -0.57 13.63 -11.70
C GLN A 45 -1.01 14.03 -13.11
N PRO A 46 -1.60 13.11 -13.89
CA PRO A 46 -2.05 13.41 -15.24
C PRO A 46 -3.09 14.53 -15.26
N GLY A 47 -2.95 15.47 -16.21
CA GLY A 47 -3.93 16.54 -16.43
C GLY A 47 -4.02 17.60 -15.33
N VAL A 48 -3.07 17.67 -14.42
CA VAL A 48 -3.03 18.67 -13.34
C VAL A 48 -2.04 19.78 -13.68
N SER A 49 -2.50 21.04 -13.59
CA SER A 49 -1.68 22.23 -13.83
C SER A 49 -1.84 23.22 -12.69
N PRO A 50 -0.76 23.71 -12.04
CA PRO A 50 0.63 23.28 -12.25
C PRO A 50 0.84 21.80 -11.89
N PRO A 51 1.91 21.16 -12.41
CA PRO A 51 2.19 19.77 -12.16
C PRO A 51 2.31 19.46 -10.66
N LEU A 52 1.57 18.45 -10.19
CA LEU A 52 1.65 17.94 -8.81
C LEU A 52 2.22 16.53 -8.84
N SER A 53 3.08 16.22 -7.87
CA SER A 53 3.60 14.86 -7.72
C SER A 53 2.47 13.87 -7.39
N CYS A 54 2.58 12.67 -7.93
CA CYS A 54 1.76 11.53 -7.53
C CYS A 54 2.04 11.10 -6.08
N CYS A 55 3.29 11.20 -5.68
CA CYS A 55 3.77 10.72 -4.41
C CYS A 55 4.13 11.90 -3.49
N ASN A 56 3.39 12.03 -2.39
CA ASN A 56 3.69 13.00 -1.33
C ASN A 56 4.50 12.30 -0.25
N ALA A 57 5.74 11.93 -0.59
CA ALA A 57 6.64 11.32 0.38
C ALA A 57 6.94 12.33 1.51
N ARG A 58 6.83 11.86 2.74
CA ARG A 58 7.22 12.60 3.94
C ARG A 58 8.08 11.72 4.84
N ILE A 59 8.99 12.32 5.56
CA ILE A 59 9.78 11.64 6.58
C ILE A 59 9.04 11.79 7.91
N GLU A 60 8.71 10.68 8.54
CA GLU A 60 8.14 10.66 9.89
C GLU A 60 9.21 10.85 10.96
N LYS A 61 8.78 11.03 12.23
CA LYS A 61 9.67 11.36 13.35
C LYS A 61 10.72 10.28 13.65
N ASP A 62 10.47 9.05 13.25
CA ASP A 62 11.39 7.91 13.37
C ASP A 62 12.38 7.78 12.20
N GLY A 63 12.36 8.72 11.26
CA GLY A 63 13.20 8.71 10.07
C GLY A 63 12.71 7.81 8.94
N ILE A 64 11.53 7.19 9.10
CA ILE A 64 10.91 6.36 8.06
C ILE A 64 10.24 7.26 7.02
N GLU A 65 10.58 7.07 5.76
CA GLU A 65 9.89 7.73 4.66
C GLU A 65 8.59 7.00 4.36
N VAL A 66 7.48 7.68 4.53
CA VAL A 66 6.15 7.21 4.15
C VAL A 66 5.64 8.01 2.96
N GLY A 67 4.91 7.37 2.09
CA GLY A 67 4.34 8.03 0.92
C GLY A 67 3.04 7.38 0.49
N ASP A 68 2.41 7.99 -0.49
CA ASP A 68 1.08 7.61 -0.95
C ASP A 68 1.11 6.56 -2.09
N CYS A 69 2.30 6.14 -2.52
CA CYS A 69 2.50 5.21 -3.63
C CYS A 69 3.00 3.84 -3.16
N GLU A 70 2.41 2.78 -3.71
CA GLU A 70 2.76 1.40 -3.40
C GLU A 70 2.67 0.48 -4.62
N PRO A 71 3.46 -0.60 -4.68
CA PRO A 71 3.20 -1.69 -5.59
C PRO A 71 1.88 -2.36 -5.23
N THR A 72 1.10 -2.73 -6.25
CA THR A 72 -0.19 -3.37 -6.02
C THR A 72 -0.53 -4.40 -7.09
N ARG A 73 -1.51 -5.24 -6.79
CA ARG A 73 -2.13 -6.11 -7.78
C ARG A 73 -3.11 -5.30 -8.61
N ALA A 74 -3.14 -5.57 -9.91
CA ALA A 74 -4.10 -4.93 -10.81
C ALA A 74 -4.67 -5.93 -11.80
N GLU A 75 -5.87 -5.64 -12.27
CA GLU A 75 -6.56 -6.42 -13.30
C GLU A 75 -7.46 -5.53 -14.14
N ILE A 76 -7.80 -6.01 -15.33
CA ILE A 76 -8.78 -5.35 -16.20
C ILE A 76 -10.14 -6.01 -15.98
N ARG A 77 -11.15 -5.19 -15.70
CA ARG A 77 -12.56 -5.60 -15.61
C ARG A 77 -13.39 -4.72 -16.53
N ALA A 78 -14.13 -5.32 -17.45
CA ALA A 78 -14.96 -4.61 -18.42
C ALA A 78 -14.23 -3.44 -19.13
N GLY A 79 -12.95 -3.65 -19.48
CA GLY A 79 -12.13 -2.67 -20.19
C GLY A 79 -11.52 -1.57 -19.32
N ALA A 80 -11.74 -1.58 -18.02
CA ALA A 80 -11.16 -0.61 -17.08
C ALA A 80 -10.17 -1.27 -16.13
N TRP A 81 -9.15 -0.54 -15.72
CA TRP A 81 -8.22 -0.99 -14.71
C TRP A 81 -8.85 -0.96 -13.32
N TRP A 82 -8.53 -1.98 -12.53
CA TRP A 82 -8.84 -2.09 -11.12
C TRP A 82 -7.56 -2.41 -10.36
N ALA A 83 -7.32 -1.73 -9.24
CA ALA A 83 -6.18 -1.95 -8.37
C ALA A 83 -6.63 -2.40 -6.99
N TRP A 84 -5.82 -3.24 -6.35
CA TRP A 84 -6.07 -3.70 -4.99
C TRP A 84 -5.57 -2.65 -3.98
N LEU A 85 -6.48 -2.02 -3.26
CA LEU A 85 -6.17 -1.10 -2.18
C LEU A 85 -5.97 -1.87 -0.88
N ARG A 86 -4.71 -2.03 -0.49
CA ARG A 86 -4.31 -2.87 0.65
C ARG A 86 -4.84 -2.33 1.97
N GLN A 87 -4.83 -1.01 2.17
CA GLN A 87 -5.26 -0.36 3.40
C GLN A 87 -6.75 -0.58 3.70
N GLU A 88 -7.56 -0.70 2.66
CA GLU A 88 -9.01 -0.90 2.79
C GLU A 88 -9.46 -2.31 2.38
N THR A 89 -8.52 -3.19 2.03
CA THR A 89 -8.77 -4.58 1.62
C THR A 89 -9.87 -4.73 0.56
N ARG A 90 -9.86 -3.84 -0.43
CA ARG A 90 -10.85 -3.83 -1.52
C ARG A 90 -10.23 -3.51 -2.87
N TRP A 91 -10.93 -3.89 -3.91
CA TRP A 91 -10.63 -3.45 -5.27
C TRP A 91 -11.18 -2.05 -5.52
N LEU A 92 -10.36 -1.22 -6.17
CA LEU A 92 -10.66 0.16 -6.49
C LEU A 92 -10.66 0.34 -8.01
N PRO A 93 -11.74 0.87 -8.61
CA PRO A 93 -11.72 1.21 -10.03
C PRO A 93 -10.80 2.41 -10.27
N ILE A 94 -10.01 2.32 -11.32
CA ILE A 94 -9.06 3.36 -11.68
C ILE A 94 -9.64 4.24 -12.80
N PRO A 95 -9.83 5.54 -12.55
CA PRO A 95 -10.25 6.45 -13.60
C PRO A 95 -9.16 6.59 -14.68
N ASP A 96 -9.55 6.57 -15.94
CA ASP A 96 -8.65 6.74 -17.08
C ASP A 96 -7.79 8.01 -16.99
N ALA A 97 -8.35 9.08 -16.45
CA ALA A 97 -7.64 10.34 -16.23
C ALA A 97 -6.49 10.24 -15.21
N LYS A 98 -6.38 9.13 -14.48
CA LYS A 98 -5.33 8.89 -13.49
C LYS A 98 -4.27 7.90 -13.97
N LEU A 99 -4.40 7.39 -15.19
CA LEU A 99 -3.44 6.47 -15.78
C LEU A 99 -2.16 7.22 -16.19
N ILE A 100 -1.02 6.76 -15.65
CA ILE A 100 0.29 7.11 -16.17
C ILE A 100 0.53 6.23 -17.40
N ARG A 101 0.81 6.86 -18.54
CA ARG A 101 1.02 6.17 -19.82
C ARG A 101 2.49 5.95 -20.16
N GLU A 102 3.36 6.17 -19.21
CA GLU A 102 4.78 5.89 -19.33
C GLU A 102 5.05 4.41 -19.12
N ARG A 103 6.20 3.95 -19.62
CA ARG A 103 6.65 2.57 -19.40
C ARG A 103 6.86 2.33 -17.91
N ASN A 104 6.38 1.18 -17.45
CA ASN A 104 6.57 0.75 -16.07
C ASN A 104 8.00 0.22 -15.84
N PRO A 105 8.85 0.92 -15.08
CA PRO A 105 10.23 0.50 -14.86
C PRO A 105 10.36 -0.75 -13.99
N SER A 106 9.34 -1.09 -13.19
CA SER A 106 9.31 -2.31 -12.38
C SER A 106 8.80 -3.54 -13.15
N GLY A 107 8.32 -3.36 -14.39
CA GLY A 107 7.82 -4.44 -15.23
C GLY A 107 6.44 -4.92 -14.80
N GLN A 108 6.34 -6.03 -14.07
CA GLN A 108 5.08 -6.73 -13.84
C GLN A 108 4.22 -6.17 -12.71
N ASP A 109 4.78 -5.39 -11.79
CA ASP A 109 4.00 -4.83 -10.69
C ASP A 109 3.29 -3.56 -11.13
N ALA A 110 1.99 -3.48 -10.88
CA ALA A 110 1.29 -2.20 -10.96
C ALA A 110 1.65 -1.32 -9.76
N HIS A 111 1.51 -0.01 -9.92
CA HIS A 111 1.73 0.95 -8.83
C HIS A 111 0.54 1.87 -8.66
N LEU A 112 0.07 2.01 -7.43
CA LEU A 112 -1.05 2.85 -7.05
C LEU A 112 -0.57 3.96 -6.11
N CYS A 113 -0.89 5.20 -6.46
CA CYS A 113 -0.77 6.34 -5.57
C CYS A 113 -2.16 6.78 -5.14
N TRP A 114 -2.45 6.69 -3.84
CA TRP A 114 -3.78 6.90 -3.30
C TRP A 114 -3.73 7.53 -1.91
N THR A 115 -4.72 8.35 -1.60
CA THR A 115 -4.94 8.89 -0.25
C THR A 115 -6.42 8.82 0.13
N PRO A 116 -6.77 8.67 1.42
CA PRO A 116 -8.15 8.68 1.86
C PRO A 116 -8.89 9.97 1.49
N ALA A 117 -8.20 11.10 1.54
CA ALA A 117 -8.81 12.42 1.30
C ALA A 117 -9.05 12.72 -0.17
N ARG A 118 -8.24 12.16 -1.09
CA ARG A 118 -8.23 12.55 -2.51
C ARG A 118 -8.52 11.40 -3.46
N GLY A 119 -8.58 10.17 -2.95
CA GLY A 119 -8.73 8.96 -3.77
C GLY A 119 -7.48 8.66 -4.60
N VAL A 120 -7.67 8.14 -5.81
CA VAL A 120 -6.57 7.83 -6.74
C VAL A 120 -5.92 9.11 -7.22
N LEU A 121 -4.63 9.23 -6.97
CA LEU A 121 -3.79 10.32 -7.48
C LEU A 121 -3.22 9.94 -8.83
N CYS A 122 -2.63 8.76 -8.92
CA CYS A 122 -2.00 8.20 -10.12
C CYS A 122 -2.05 6.67 -10.07
N PHE A 123 -2.07 6.07 -11.24
CA PHE A 123 -1.93 4.63 -11.38
C PHE A 123 -1.02 4.31 -12.58
N LEU A 124 0.00 3.50 -12.35
CA LEU A 124 0.85 2.94 -13.39
C LEU A 124 0.51 1.47 -13.57
N PRO A 125 -0.01 1.06 -14.74
CA PRO A 125 -0.31 -0.33 -15.03
C PRO A 125 0.96 -1.19 -15.05
N PRO A 126 0.83 -2.53 -14.87
CA PRO A 126 1.93 -3.44 -15.16
C PRO A 126 2.30 -3.35 -16.64
N ASP A 127 3.58 -3.55 -16.94
CA ASP A 127 4.04 -3.69 -18.32
C ASP A 127 3.63 -5.08 -18.82
N THR A 128 2.59 -5.15 -19.60
CA THR A 128 2.05 -6.42 -20.11
C THR A 128 2.83 -6.99 -21.29
N GLY A 129 3.98 -6.37 -21.60
CA GLY A 129 4.86 -6.86 -22.65
C GLY A 129 4.13 -6.97 -23.98
N GLY A 130 3.93 -5.86 -24.63
CA GLY A 130 3.47 -5.85 -26.02
C GLY A 130 4.58 -6.24 -26.98
#